data_6d2e40776bdcc6500ce95489d097c867
#
_entry.id   6d2e40776bdcc6500ce95489d097c867
#
_cell.length_a   1.000
_cell.length_b   1.000
_cell.length_c   1.000
_cell.angle_alpha   90.00
_cell.angle_beta   90.00
_cell.angle_gamma   90.00
#
_symmetry.space_group_name_H-M   'P 1'
#
loop_
_entity.id
_entity.type
_entity.pdbx_description
1 polymer ?
#
loop_
_entity_poly.entity_id
_entity_poly.type
_entity_poly.pdbx_seq_one_letter_code
_entity_poly.pdbx_strand_id
1 'polypeptide(L)'
;MQLSGENLRLESDITLQKKNEVYLQVDCERSIARELNEFFTYDVPSAKYMPAYKNRFWDGKIRLFDTRTNQIYLGLSSYIKEFAEKRNYSVGGGGWSSLSTHKENVKSFIKTLQLPIEPRDYQVDAVHHAIRSGRSVLVSPTASGKSLIIYLLIRYYQKILYDPGYQNILLLVPTTSLVEQMYSDFKEY
;
A
#
# COMPACT_ATOMS: atom_id res chain seq x y z
N MET A 1 49.48 0.87 -5.75
CA MET A 1 48.23 0.14 -5.49
C MET A 1 47.18 1.19 -5.09
N GLN A 2 46.50 1.71 -6.11
CA GLN A 2 45.50 2.80 -5.95
C GLN A 2 44.16 2.18 -5.66
N LEU A 3 43.60 2.47 -4.48
CA LEU A 3 42.22 2.22 -4.15
C LEU A 3 41.40 3.39 -4.69
N SER A 4 40.88 3.25 -5.88
CA SER A 4 39.87 4.14 -6.45
C SER A 4 38.52 3.87 -5.75
N GLY A 5 38.24 4.68 -4.73
CA GLY A 5 36.88 4.84 -4.21
C GLY A 5 36.06 5.57 -5.27
N GLU A 6 35.39 4.87 -6.12
CA GLU A 6 34.31 5.44 -6.94
C GLU A 6 33.19 5.91 -6.01
N ASN A 7 33.18 7.19 -5.71
CA ASN A 7 31.99 7.89 -5.27
C ASN A 7 30.97 7.82 -6.42
N LEU A 8 30.14 6.81 -6.44
CA LEU A 8 28.90 6.80 -7.23
C LEU A 8 28.09 8.01 -6.78
N ARG A 9 28.20 9.12 -7.49
CA ARG A 9 27.27 10.25 -7.37
C ARG A 9 25.91 9.68 -7.75
N LEU A 10 25.02 9.62 -6.78
CA LEU A 10 23.61 9.32 -7.04
C LEU A 10 23.12 10.34 -8.05
N GLU A 11 22.51 9.90 -9.14
CA GLU A 11 21.91 10.80 -10.16
C GLU A 11 20.80 11.68 -9.58
N SER A 12 20.35 11.38 -8.37
CA SER A 12 19.32 12.10 -7.61
C SER A 12 19.64 12.03 -6.11
N ASP A 13 19.16 13.03 -5.35
CA ASP A 13 19.39 13.14 -3.89
C ASP A 13 18.76 11.96 -3.13
N ILE A 14 17.62 11.46 -3.62
CA ILE A 14 16.87 10.34 -3.08
C ILE A 14 16.57 9.38 -4.22
N THR A 15 17.03 8.14 -4.13
CA THR A 15 16.67 7.08 -5.07
C THR A 15 15.78 6.05 -4.38
N LEU A 16 14.63 5.75 -5.00
CA LEU A 16 13.67 4.80 -4.49
C LEU A 16 13.73 3.49 -5.27
N GLN A 17 13.87 2.36 -4.58
CA GLN A 17 13.85 1.03 -5.17
C GLN A 17 12.84 0.15 -4.45
N LYS A 18 12.00 -0.57 -5.20
CA LYS A 18 11.07 -1.54 -4.61
C LYS A 18 11.84 -2.77 -4.15
N LYS A 19 11.90 -2.99 -2.83
CA LYS A 19 12.53 -4.18 -2.26
C LYS A 19 11.61 -5.40 -2.34
N ASN A 20 10.35 -5.22 -1.98
CA ASN A 20 9.29 -6.24 -2.03
C ASN A 20 7.92 -5.56 -2.01
N GLU A 21 6.85 -6.35 -1.83
CA GLU A 21 5.48 -5.80 -1.78
C GLU A 21 5.19 -4.97 -0.51
N VAL A 22 6.07 -4.95 0.48
CA VAL A 22 5.89 -4.22 1.74
C VAL A 22 6.81 -3.01 1.82
N TYR A 23 8.07 -3.16 1.43
CA TYR A 23 9.13 -2.19 1.69
C TYR A 23 9.74 -1.58 0.43
N LEU A 24 10.05 -0.28 0.55
CA LEU A 24 10.98 0.45 -0.30
C LEU A 24 12.35 0.51 0.34
N GLN A 25 13.38 0.37 -0.46
CA GLN A 25 14.74 0.79 -0.16
C GLN A 25 14.90 2.24 -0.61
N VAL A 26 15.45 3.08 0.25
CA VAL A 26 15.69 4.50 -0.02
C VAL A 26 17.18 4.75 0.04
N ASP A 27 17.79 5.01 -1.11
CA ASP A 27 19.21 5.36 -1.20
C ASP A 27 19.35 6.89 -1.21
N CYS A 28 19.99 7.43 -0.19
CA CYS A 28 20.19 8.85 -0.01
C CYS A 28 21.38 9.11 0.94
N GLU A 29 21.84 10.36 1.02
CA GLU A 29 22.83 10.75 1.99
C GLU A 29 22.33 10.62 3.43
N ARG A 30 23.26 10.44 4.37
CA ARG A 30 22.93 10.24 5.79
C ARG A 30 22.20 11.42 6.42
N SER A 31 22.44 12.65 5.94
CA SER A 31 21.72 13.85 6.33
C SER A 31 20.25 13.75 5.98
N ILE A 32 19.95 13.40 4.74
CA ILE A 32 18.59 13.22 4.21
C ILE A 32 17.88 12.05 4.91
N ALA A 33 18.61 10.95 5.19
CA ALA A 33 18.04 9.82 5.93
C ALA A 33 17.59 10.21 7.35
N ARG A 34 18.30 11.12 8.02
CA ARG A 34 17.88 11.65 9.32
C ARG A 34 16.65 12.54 9.21
N GLU A 35 16.60 13.41 8.22
CA GLU A 35 15.43 14.25 7.99
C GLU A 35 14.19 13.42 7.62
N LEU A 36 14.35 12.37 6.82
CA LEU A 36 13.28 11.41 6.53
C LEU A 36 12.80 10.71 7.81
N ASN A 37 13.72 10.29 8.68
CA ASN A 37 13.35 9.67 9.95
C ASN A 37 12.57 10.65 10.83
N GLU A 38 12.96 11.90 10.92
CA GLU A 38 12.21 12.93 11.67
C GLU A 38 10.83 13.17 11.06
N PHE A 39 10.75 13.31 9.75
CA PHE A 39 9.49 13.53 9.03
C PHE A 39 8.51 12.37 9.20
N PHE A 40 9.00 11.13 9.22
CA PHE A 40 8.19 9.92 9.40
C PHE A 40 8.17 9.42 10.86
N THR A 41 8.43 10.30 11.82
CA THR A 41 8.31 10.02 13.25
C THR A 41 7.07 10.69 13.82
N TYR A 42 6.23 9.94 14.51
CA TYR A 42 4.98 10.39 15.10
C TYR A 42 4.95 10.11 16.60
N ASP A 43 4.50 11.07 17.38
CA ASP A 43 4.22 10.88 18.80
C ASP A 43 2.92 10.09 18.96
N VAL A 44 2.95 9.06 19.81
CA VAL A 44 1.75 8.26 20.08
C VAL A 44 0.90 9.00 21.11
N PRO A 45 -0.35 9.35 20.78
CA PRO A 45 -1.27 9.94 21.73
C PRO A 45 -1.38 9.08 23.00
N SER A 46 -1.30 9.69 24.16
CA SER A 46 -1.39 8.99 25.45
C SER A 46 -0.27 7.98 25.75
N ALA A 47 0.85 8.01 25.04
CA ALA A 47 2.02 7.15 25.30
C ALA A 47 2.45 7.16 26.77
N LYS A 48 2.39 8.33 27.44
CA LYS A 48 2.74 8.50 28.87
C LYS A 48 1.97 7.59 29.82
N TYR A 49 0.82 7.06 29.43
CA TYR A 49 0.03 6.13 30.25
C TYR A 49 0.39 4.67 29.99
N MET A 50 1.14 4.37 28.94
CA MET A 50 1.51 3.00 28.58
C MET A 50 2.66 2.47 29.46
N PRO A 51 2.61 1.20 29.90
CA PRO A 51 3.66 0.59 30.70
C PRO A 51 5.05 0.66 30.08
N ALA A 52 5.15 0.44 28.76
CA ALA A 52 6.43 0.49 28.04
C ALA A 52 7.10 1.88 28.11
N TYR A 53 6.31 2.96 28.05
CA TYR A 53 6.81 4.32 28.22
C TYR A 53 7.22 4.59 29.68
N LYS A 54 6.36 4.23 30.64
CA LYS A 54 6.65 4.41 32.07
C LYS A 54 7.91 3.68 32.51
N ASN A 55 8.15 2.50 31.98
CA ASN A 55 9.32 1.68 32.26
C ASN A 55 10.53 2.05 31.39
N ARG A 56 10.47 3.12 30.59
CA ARG A 56 11.53 3.61 29.71
C ARG A 56 12.02 2.61 28.66
N PHE A 57 11.24 1.60 28.32
CA PHE A 57 11.53 0.67 27.22
C PHE A 57 11.20 1.26 25.84
N TRP A 58 10.41 2.32 25.81
CA TRP A 58 9.98 2.98 24.61
C TRP A 58 9.80 4.49 24.86
N ASP A 59 10.14 5.29 23.86
CA ASP A 59 10.12 6.76 23.94
C ASP A 59 8.76 7.41 23.52
N GLY A 60 7.74 6.61 23.29
CA GLY A 60 6.42 7.08 22.90
C GLY A 60 6.27 7.47 21.43
N LYS A 61 7.26 7.13 20.61
CA LYS A 61 7.27 7.50 19.17
C LYS A 61 7.22 6.28 18.28
N ILE A 62 6.51 6.43 17.15
CA ILE A 62 6.52 5.47 16.05
C ILE A 62 7.36 6.06 14.93
N ARG A 63 8.34 5.31 14.47
CA ARG A 63 9.21 5.67 13.35
C ARG A 63 8.91 4.76 12.18
N LEU A 64 8.47 5.34 11.07
CA LEU A 64 8.10 4.58 9.87
C LEU A 64 9.27 4.41 8.90
N PHE A 65 10.32 5.23 9.04
CA PHE A 65 11.56 5.11 8.29
C PHE A 65 12.67 4.56 9.20
N ASP A 66 13.27 3.44 8.82
CA ASP A 66 14.40 2.84 9.56
C ASP A 66 15.73 3.33 8.99
N THR A 67 16.45 4.16 9.75
CA THR A 67 17.76 4.71 9.35
C THR A 67 18.89 3.70 9.30
N ARG A 68 18.72 2.49 9.87
CA ARG A 68 19.74 1.44 9.82
C ARG A 68 19.71 0.68 8.52
N THR A 69 18.50 0.45 8.03
CA THR A 69 18.26 -0.30 6.78
C THR A 69 17.90 0.60 5.61
N ASN A 70 17.63 1.89 5.88
CA ASN A 70 17.08 2.86 4.93
C ASN A 70 15.81 2.35 4.25
N GLN A 71 14.91 1.75 5.02
CA GLN A 71 13.68 1.18 4.53
C GLN A 71 12.46 1.90 5.07
N ILE A 72 11.43 1.96 4.23
CA ILE A 72 10.12 2.49 4.56
C ILE A 72 9.05 1.65 3.88
N TYR A 73 7.82 1.73 4.37
CA TYR A 73 6.69 1.05 3.71
C TYR A 73 6.43 1.59 2.30
N LEU A 74 6.26 0.68 1.35
CA LEU A 74 6.02 0.99 -0.06
C LEU A 74 4.84 1.97 -0.28
N GLY A 75 3.79 1.86 0.53
CA GLY A 75 2.63 2.75 0.48
C GLY A 75 2.92 4.21 0.83
N LEU A 76 4.09 4.51 1.40
CA LEU A 76 4.49 5.87 1.76
C LEU A 76 5.33 6.58 0.69
N SER A 77 5.49 5.98 -0.48
CA SER A 77 6.30 6.53 -1.59
C SER A 77 5.86 7.94 -2.04
N SER A 78 4.55 8.21 -2.03
CA SER A 78 4.01 9.54 -2.37
C SER A 78 4.41 10.61 -1.35
N TYR A 79 4.45 10.25 -0.07
CA TYR A 79 4.87 11.16 1.00
C TYR A 79 6.37 11.46 0.95
N ILE A 80 7.20 10.52 0.47
CA ILE A 80 8.63 10.80 0.23
C ILE A 80 8.80 11.82 -0.88
N LYS A 81 8.00 11.73 -1.96
CA LYS A 81 8.01 12.71 -3.04
C LYS A 81 7.58 14.09 -2.56
N GLU A 82 6.52 14.17 -1.77
CA GLU A 82 6.06 15.42 -1.14
C GLU A 82 7.13 16.02 -0.20
N PHE A 83 7.79 15.18 0.60
CA PHE A 83 8.91 15.59 1.45
C PHE A 83 10.06 16.19 0.64
N ALA A 84 10.45 15.50 -0.45
CA ALA A 84 11.53 15.91 -1.33
C ALA A 84 11.21 17.23 -2.05
N GLU A 85 9.98 17.36 -2.58
CA GLU A 85 9.51 18.56 -3.25
C GLU A 85 9.58 19.79 -2.34
N LYS A 86 9.12 19.66 -1.09
CA LYS A 86 9.18 20.74 -0.08
C LYS A 86 10.61 21.20 0.27
N ARG A 87 11.61 20.38 0.00
CA ARG A 87 13.03 20.62 0.33
C ARG A 87 13.92 20.80 -0.91
N ASN A 88 13.32 20.79 -2.10
CA ASN A 88 14.02 20.84 -3.39
C ASN A 88 15.02 19.70 -3.59
N TYR A 89 14.73 18.51 -3.04
CA TYR A 89 15.47 17.30 -3.33
C TYR A 89 14.97 16.65 -4.61
N SER A 90 15.89 16.16 -5.42
CA SER A 90 15.57 15.35 -6.60
C SER A 90 15.28 13.91 -6.20
N VAL A 91 14.23 13.31 -6.77
CA VAL A 91 13.83 11.93 -6.51
C VAL A 91 13.96 11.11 -7.78
N GLY A 92 14.85 10.14 -7.75
CA GLY A 92 15.00 9.12 -8.78
C GLY A 92 14.30 7.81 -8.40
N GLY A 93 14.14 6.93 -9.40
CA GLY A 93 13.46 5.65 -9.20
C GLY A 93 11.93 5.78 -9.14
N GLY A 94 11.27 4.69 -8.86
CA GLY A 94 9.82 4.60 -8.97
C GLY A 94 9.43 3.70 -10.16
N GLY A 95 8.19 3.68 -10.54
CA GLY A 95 7.72 2.86 -11.68
C GLY A 95 7.21 1.48 -11.29
N TRP A 96 7.10 1.18 -9.99
CA TRP A 96 6.29 0.06 -9.53
C TRP A 96 4.81 0.45 -9.65
N SER A 97 4.39 0.62 -10.90
CA SER A 97 3.04 1.11 -11.14
C SER A 97 2.01 0.03 -10.86
N SER A 98 0.95 0.48 -10.26
CA SER A 98 -0.41 -0.03 -10.38
C SER A 98 -0.67 -0.61 -11.77
N LEU A 99 -1.43 -1.67 -11.83
CA LEU A 99 -1.87 -2.24 -13.10
C LEU A 99 -2.54 -1.14 -13.93
N SER A 100 -1.98 -0.84 -15.09
CA SER A 100 -2.61 0.09 -16.04
C SER A 100 -3.85 -0.59 -16.61
N THR A 101 -4.99 -0.34 -16.00
CA THR A 101 -6.27 -0.93 -16.41
C THR A 101 -7.25 0.18 -16.71
N HIS A 102 -7.87 0.12 -17.89
CA HIS A 102 -8.97 1.02 -18.27
C HIS A 102 -10.28 0.56 -17.63
N LYS A 103 -11.16 1.50 -17.30
CA LYS A 103 -12.47 1.22 -16.69
C LYS A 103 -13.31 0.27 -17.55
N GLU A 104 -13.21 0.39 -18.86
CA GLU A 104 -13.90 -0.48 -19.83
C GLU A 104 -13.47 -1.94 -19.72
N ASN A 105 -12.19 -2.20 -19.43
CA ASN A 105 -11.68 -3.56 -19.22
C ASN A 105 -12.29 -4.17 -17.96
N VAL A 106 -12.44 -3.36 -16.90
CA VAL A 106 -13.08 -3.79 -15.65
C VAL A 106 -14.56 -4.09 -15.89
N LYS A 107 -15.27 -3.22 -16.63
CA LYS A 107 -16.68 -3.46 -17.03
C LYS A 107 -16.83 -4.74 -17.85
N SER A 108 -15.96 -4.94 -18.83
CA SER A 108 -15.95 -6.15 -19.67
C SER A 108 -15.69 -7.40 -18.83
N PHE A 109 -14.73 -7.34 -17.88
CA PHE A 109 -14.48 -8.42 -16.95
C PHE A 109 -15.71 -8.73 -16.10
N ILE A 110 -16.34 -7.72 -15.49
CA ILE A 110 -17.55 -7.90 -14.68
C ILE A 110 -18.66 -8.61 -15.46
N LYS A 111 -18.87 -8.25 -16.71
CA LYS A 111 -19.86 -8.93 -17.58
C LYS A 111 -19.55 -10.42 -17.77
N THR A 112 -18.27 -10.83 -17.76
CA THR A 112 -17.91 -12.25 -17.89
C THR A 112 -18.27 -13.08 -16.66
N LEU A 113 -18.53 -12.46 -15.51
CA LEU A 113 -18.89 -13.16 -14.29
C LEU A 113 -20.35 -13.59 -14.24
N GLN A 114 -21.21 -13.05 -15.11
CA GLN A 114 -22.65 -13.38 -15.21
C GLN A 114 -23.36 -13.28 -13.85
N LEU A 115 -23.12 -12.19 -13.12
CA LEU A 115 -23.66 -11.97 -11.78
C LEU A 115 -25.18 -11.90 -11.80
N PRO A 116 -25.87 -12.38 -10.73
CA PRO A 116 -27.32 -12.27 -10.60
C PRO A 116 -27.81 -10.83 -10.38
N ILE A 117 -26.91 -9.94 -10.02
CA ILE A 117 -27.16 -8.51 -9.78
C ILE A 117 -26.20 -7.65 -10.62
N GLU A 118 -26.70 -6.55 -11.17
CA GLU A 118 -25.85 -5.61 -11.91
C GLU A 118 -25.16 -4.65 -10.93
N PRO A 119 -23.80 -4.58 -10.92
CA PRO A 119 -23.09 -3.63 -10.09
C PRO A 119 -23.40 -2.18 -10.48
N ARG A 120 -23.60 -1.33 -9.48
CA ARG A 120 -23.81 0.10 -9.67
C ARG A 120 -22.53 0.80 -10.14
N ASP A 121 -22.64 1.93 -10.82
CA ASP A 121 -21.49 2.66 -11.37
C ASP A 121 -20.41 2.97 -10.32
N TYR A 122 -20.80 3.41 -9.11
CA TYR A 122 -19.84 3.69 -8.05
C TYR A 122 -19.10 2.44 -7.54
N GLN A 123 -19.71 1.25 -7.63
CA GLN A 123 -19.06 0.00 -7.25
C GLN A 123 -18.00 -0.39 -8.30
N VAL A 124 -18.33 -0.20 -9.58
CA VAL A 124 -17.37 -0.38 -10.68
C VAL A 124 -16.21 0.61 -10.55
N ASP A 125 -16.50 1.87 -10.19
CA ASP A 125 -15.48 2.89 -9.96
C ASP A 125 -14.57 2.54 -8.78
N ALA A 126 -15.12 2.03 -7.69
CA ALA A 126 -14.36 1.58 -6.54
C ALA A 126 -13.43 0.40 -6.89
N VAL A 127 -13.93 -0.58 -7.65
CA VAL A 127 -13.13 -1.72 -8.13
C VAL A 127 -12.00 -1.23 -9.05
N HIS A 128 -12.32 -0.39 -10.03
CA HIS A 128 -11.33 0.18 -10.94
C HIS A 128 -10.25 0.99 -10.18
N HIS A 129 -10.68 1.83 -9.24
CA HIS A 129 -9.76 2.60 -8.40
C HIS A 129 -8.82 1.68 -7.59
N ALA A 130 -9.36 0.66 -6.93
CA ALA A 130 -8.57 -0.27 -6.15
C ALA A 130 -7.53 -1.04 -6.99
N ILE A 131 -7.93 -1.52 -8.16
CA ILE A 131 -7.05 -2.21 -9.12
C ILE A 131 -5.93 -1.29 -9.58
N ARG A 132 -6.29 -0.07 -9.98
CA ARG A 132 -5.33 0.92 -10.47
C ARG A 132 -4.36 1.38 -9.40
N SER A 133 -4.82 1.54 -8.17
CA SER A 133 -3.99 2.01 -7.06
C SER A 133 -3.12 0.89 -6.45
N GLY A 134 -3.50 -0.38 -6.64
CA GLY A 134 -2.86 -1.54 -6.02
C GLY A 134 -3.01 -1.58 -4.49
N ARG A 135 -2.97 -0.43 -3.84
CA ARG A 135 -3.23 -0.22 -2.40
C ARG A 135 -4.12 1.00 -2.23
N SER A 136 -5.26 0.81 -1.59
CA SER A 136 -6.22 1.90 -1.37
C SER A 136 -7.08 1.64 -0.15
N VAL A 137 -7.63 2.72 0.40
CA VAL A 137 -8.68 2.66 1.40
C VAL A 137 -9.97 3.10 0.73
N LEU A 138 -10.95 2.21 0.67
CA LEU A 138 -12.27 2.51 0.13
C LEU A 138 -13.21 2.81 1.29
N VAL A 139 -13.60 4.07 1.43
CA VAL A 139 -14.60 4.48 2.43
C VAL A 139 -15.98 4.41 1.79
N SER A 140 -16.84 3.59 2.36
CA SER A 140 -18.16 3.31 1.79
C SER A 140 -19.20 3.18 2.92
N PRO A 141 -20.38 3.79 2.81
CA PRO A 141 -21.41 3.74 3.85
C PRO A 141 -21.95 2.31 4.02
N THR A 142 -22.69 2.13 5.12
CA THR A 142 -23.42 0.88 5.35
C THR A 142 -24.43 0.65 4.22
N ALA A 143 -24.68 -0.60 3.86
CA ALA A 143 -25.59 -1.00 2.78
C ALA A 143 -25.20 -0.53 1.36
N SER A 144 -23.96 -0.09 1.13
CA SER A 144 -23.45 0.27 -0.22
C SER A 144 -23.02 -0.91 -1.07
N GLY A 145 -23.18 -2.16 -0.59
CA GLY A 145 -22.75 -3.36 -1.30
C GLY A 145 -21.23 -3.57 -1.31
N LYS A 146 -20.58 -3.31 -0.16
CA LYS A 146 -19.14 -3.57 0.02
C LYS A 146 -18.76 -5.03 -0.28
N SER A 147 -19.61 -5.99 0.09
CA SER A 147 -19.38 -7.41 -0.19
C SER A 147 -19.21 -7.66 -1.68
N LEU A 148 -20.03 -7.03 -2.53
CA LEU A 148 -19.91 -7.15 -3.97
C LEU A 148 -18.61 -6.53 -4.50
N ILE A 149 -18.19 -5.36 -4.00
CA ILE A 149 -16.92 -4.74 -4.39
C ILE A 149 -15.75 -5.67 -4.04
N ILE A 150 -15.75 -6.26 -2.84
CA ILE A 150 -14.72 -7.19 -2.40
C ILE A 150 -14.74 -8.46 -3.26
N TYR A 151 -15.91 -9.03 -3.54
CA TYR A 151 -16.06 -10.18 -4.43
C TYR A 151 -15.47 -9.91 -5.82
N LEU A 152 -15.81 -8.78 -6.43
CA LEU A 152 -15.30 -8.38 -7.74
C LEU A 152 -13.78 -8.25 -7.76
N LEU A 153 -13.19 -7.68 -6.70
CA LEU A 153 -11.74 -7.59 -6.56
C LEU A 153 -11.09 -8.97 -6.44
N ILE A 154 -11.65 -9.85 -5.62
CA ILE A 154 -11.17 -11.24 -5.47
C ILE A 154 -11.19 -11.95 -6.83
N ARG A 155 -12.31 -11.89 -7.56
CA ARG A 155 -12.45 -12.53 -8.87
C ARG A 155 -11.50 -11.95 -9.91
N TYR A 156 -11.28 -10.64 -9.86
CA TYR A 156 -10.33 -9.97 -10.75
C TYR A 156 -8.90 -10.43 -10.52
N TYR A 157 -8.47 -10.44 -9.27
CA TYR A 157 -7.12 -10.89 -8.92
C TYR A 157 -6.91 -12.39 -9.15
N GLN A 158 -7.91 -13.23 -8.92
CA GLN A 158 -7.86 -14.65 -9.28
C GLN A 158 -7.62 -14.86 -10.78
N LYS A 159 -8.23 -14.01 -11.63
CA LYS A 159 -8.06 -14.11 -13.09
C LYS A 159 -6.69 -13.65 -13.55
N ILE A 160 -6.14 -12.58 -12.95
CA ILE A 160 -4.87 -11.96 -13.38
C ILE A 160 -3.67 -12.67 -12.78
N LEU A 161 -3.76 -13.06 -11.50
CA LEU A 161 -2.69 -13.73 -10.78
C LEU A 161 -2.75 -15.25 -10.99
N TYR A 162 -3.12 -15.71 -12.19
CA TYR A 162 -3.13 -17.12 -12.54
C TYR A 162 -1.69 -17.66 -12.64
N ASP A 163 -0.96 -17.53 -11.53
CA ASP A 163 0.29 -18.22 -11.27
C ASP A 163 -0.02 -19.35 -10.29
N PRO A 164 0.24 -20.62 -10.62
CA PRO A 164 -0.02 -21.77 -9.73
C PRO A 164 0.57 -21.61 -8.32
N GLY A 165 1.55 -20.73 -8.14
CA GLY A 165 2.18 -20.46 -6.85
C GLY A 165 1.49 -19.41 -5.95
N TYR A 166 0.56 -18.61 -6.46
CA TYR A 166 -0.04 -17.46 -5.74
C TYR A 166 -1.57 -17.46 -5.80
N GLN A 167 -2.21 -18.54 -5.34
CA GLN A 167 -3.66 -18.69 -5.47
C GLN A 167 -4.46 -18.26 -4.23
N ASN A 168 -3.80 -17.85 -3.14
CA ASN A 168 -4.48 -17.55 -1.89
C ASN A 168 -4.72 -16.05 -1.72
N ILE A 169 -5.99 -15.68 -1.53
CA ILE A 169 -6.40 -14.32 -1.15
C ILE A 169 -6.88 -14.37 0.29
N LEU A 170 -6.30 -13.55 1.16
CA LEU A 170 -6.71 -13.43 2.55
C LEU A 170 -7.67 -12.27 2.72
N LEU A 171 -8.89 -12.58 3.20
CA LEU A 171 -9.89 -11.60 3.59
C LEU A 171 -9.99 -11.56 5.11
N LEU A 172 -9.74 -10.39 5.71
CA LEU A 172 -9.85 -10.18 7.15
C LEU A 172 -11.10 -9.36 7.45
N VAL A 173 -11.91 -9.86 8.37
CA VAL A 173 -13.12 -9.19 8.86
C VAL A 173 -13.16 -9.22 10.39
N PRO A 174 -13.76 -8.21 11.05
CA PRO A 174 -13.65 -8.05 12.50
C PRO A 174 -14.47 -9.05 13.34
N THR A 175 -15.48 -9.71 12.76
CA THR A 175 -16.38 -10.61 13.51
C THR A 175 -16.70 -11.90 12.74
N THR A 176 -16.98 -12.98 13.46
CA THR A 176 -17.37 -14.27 12.87
C THR A 176 -18.69 -14.19 12.10
N SER A 177 -19.66 -13.41 12.58
CA SER A 177 -20.92 -13.19 11.86
C SER A 177 -20.72 -12.53 10.49
N LEU A 178 -19.75 -11.62 10.35
CA LEU A 178 -19.39 -11.05 9.04
C LEU A 178 -18.69 -12.07 8.13
N VAL A 179 -17.94 -13.03 8.69
CA VAL A 179 -17.38 -14.14 7.89
C VAL A 179 -18.49 -14.96 7.28
N GLU A 180 -19.48 -15.36 8.09
CA GLU A 180 -20.63 -16.16 7.65
C GLU A 180 -21.47 -15.41 6.62
N GLN A 181 -21.75 -14.13 6.88
CA GLN A 181 -22.47 -13.28 5.94
C GLN A 181 -21.76 -13.17 4.60
N MET A 182 -20.46 -12.85 4.60
CA MET A 182 -19.69 -12.70 3.36
C MET A 182 -19.57 -14.02 2.60
N TYR A 183 -19.46 -15.14 3.32
CA TYR A 183 -19.44 -16.46 2.71
C TYR A 183 -20.78 -16.78 2.01
N SER A 184 -21.91 -16.42 2.63
CA SER A 184 -23.23 -16.55 2.01
C SER A 184 -23.37 -15.66 0.79
N ASP A 185 -23.04 -14.37 0.93
CA ASP A 185 -23.08 -13.38 -0.16
C ASP A 185 -22.25 -13.87 -1.38
N PHE A 186 -21.05 -14.41 -1.14
CA PHE A 186 -20.15 -14.86 -2.20
C PHE A 186 -20.63 -16.15 -2.91
N LYS A 187 -21.50 -16.91 -2.27
CA LYS A 187 -22.16 -18.06 -2.92
C LYS A 187 -23.32 -17.65 -3.82
N GLU A 188 -23.94 -16.52 -3.49
CA GLU A 188 -25.05 -15.99 -4.28
C GLU A 188 -24.59 -15.23 -5.52
N TYR A 189 -23.34 -14.68 -5.49
CA TYR A 189 -22.73 -13.95 -6.62
C TYR A 189 -22.09 -14.91 -7.63
#